data_d55cce125164ba4afd29cde4c0604c7a
#
_entry.id   d55cce125164ba4afd29cde4c0604c7a
#
_cell.length_a   1.000
_cell.length_b   1.000
_cell.length_c   1.000
_cell.angle_alpha   90.00
_cell.angle_beta   90.00
_cell.angle_gamma   90.00
#
_symmetry.space_group_name_H-M   'P 1'
#
loop_
_entity.id
_entity.type
_entity.pdbx_description
1 polymer ?
#
loop_
_entity_poly.entity_id
_entity_poly.type
_entity_poly.pdbx_seq_one_letter_code
_entity_poly.pdbx_strand_id
1 'polypeptide(L)'
;MKKLFTLILGLMAALSSGAQGFEFQYQGQSLADGETVVIAAEEDIFGEMSCETNSMMNPADGLVMKLLSTTTATASATLQITHNSLEADALQWCMGGECTTLRDQTSLTKNFTVNGSEQVQFDATNITSEGYLLATLTVTVGLETHKVNIKFVNGDADGIGKLQAERGRVCYDMRGRLVQGRPTPGIYVVTDGAHFRKVAIR
;
A
#
# COMPACT_ATOMS: atom_id res chain seq x y z
N MET A 1 -18.60 -13.99 -68.26
CA MET A 1 -17.56 -13.32 -67.45
C MET A 1 -17.97 -13.39 -65.96
N LYS A 2 -17.47 -14.42 -65.30
CA LYS A 2 -17.79 -14.66 -63.88
C LYS A 2 -16.68 -14.06 -63.03
N LYS A 3 -17.01 -13.03 -62.26
CA LYS A 3 -16.06 -12.40 -61.34
C LYS A 3 -15.96 -13.28 -60.09
N LEU A 4 -14.81 -13.89 -59.92
CA LEU A 4 -14.45 -14.65 -58.72
C LEU A 4 -14.10 -13.68 -57.62
N PHE A 5 -14.95 -13.51 -56.63
CA PHE A 5 -14.66 -12.75 -55.42
C PHE A 5 -13.95 -13.67 -54.41
N THR A 6 -12.63 -13.55 -54.38
CA THR A 6 -11.84 -14.27 -53.38
C THR A 6 -11.95 -13.52 -52.03
N LEU A 7 -12.79 -14.05 -51.16
CA LEU A 7 -12.93 -13.59 -49.78
C LEU A 7 -11.71 -14.14 -48.98
N ILE A 8 -10.70 -13.29 -48.78
CA ILE A 8 -9.59 -13.57 -47.87
C ILE A 8 -10.13 -13.33 -46.44
N LEU A 9 -10.59 -14.42 -45.81
CA LEU A 9 -10.92 -14.43 -44.42
C LEU A 9 -9.58 -14.46 -43.64
N GLY A 10 -9.06 -13.25 -43.31
CA GLY A 10 -7.93 -13.11 -42.41
C GLY A 10 -8.31 -13.63 -41.04
N LEU A 11 -7.91 -14.87 -40.76
CA LEU A 11 -7.94 -15.44 -39.43
C LEU A 11 -6.91 -14.68 -38.58
N MET A 12 -7.31 -13.56 -37.99
CA MET A 12 -6.58 -12.97 -36.88
C MET A 12 -6.75 -13.95 -35.70
N ALA A 13 -5.83 -14.90 -35.64
CA ALA A 13 -5.55 -15.57 -34.38
C ALA A 13 -5.04 -14.48 -33.43
N ALA A 14 -5.94 -13.90 -32.67
CA ALA A 14 -5.58 -13.20 -31.47
C ALA A 14 -4.87 -14.25 -30.60
N LEU A 15 -3.55 -14.27 -30.67
CA LEU A 15 -2.73 -14.84 -29.64
C LEU A 15 -3.06 -14.03 -28.40
N SER A 16 -4.10 -14.43 -27.67
CA SER A 16 -4.23 -14.14 -26.26
C SER A 16 -3.04 -14.86 -25.61
N SER A 17 -1.84 -14.26 -25.71
CA SER A 17 -0.83 -14.48 -24.71
C SER A 17 -1.56 -14.11 -23.43
N GLY A 18 -1.96 -15.14 -22.66
CA GLY A 18 -2.56 -14.92 -21.37
C GLY A 18 -1.58 -14.05 -20.59
N ALA A 19 -1.84 -12.75 -20.59
CA ALA A 19 -1.11 -11.84 -19.74
C ALA A 19 -1.30 -12.42 -18.34
N GLN A 20 -0.19 -12.72 -17.68
CA GLN A 20 -0.20 -13.17 -16.30
C GLN A 20 -0.50 -11.94 -15.47
N GLY A 21 -1.74 -11.44 -15.58
CA GLY A 21 -2.19 -10.26 -14.89
C GLY A 21 -2.00 -10.42 -13.40
N PHE A 22 -1.57 -9.35 -12.77
CA PHE A 22 -1.53 -9.22 -11.33
C PHE A 22 -2.01 -7.83 -10.93
N GLU A 23 -2.37 -7.68 -9.68
CA GLU A 23 -2.76 -6.40 -9.09
C GLU A 23 -2.15 -6.24 -7.70
N PHE A 24 -2.04 -5.00 -7.25
CA PHE A 24 -1.85 -4.72 -5.84
C PHE A 24 -3.18 -4.54 -5.16
N GLN A 25 -3.28 -5.05 -3.94
CA GLN A 25 -4.42 -4.86 -3.05
C GLN A 25 -3.93 -4.31 -1.71
N TYR A 26 -4.70 -3.39 -1.12
CA TYR A 26 -4.50 -2.92 0.24
C TYR A 26 -5.84 -2.91 0.97
N GLN A 27 -5.88 -3.50 2.16
CA GLN A 27 -7.12 -3.69 2.94
C GLN A 27 -8.23 -4.37 2.10
N GLY A 28 -7.83 -5.35 1.27
CA GLY A 28 -8.73 -6.11 0.42
C GLY A 28 -9.26 -5.36 -0.81
N GLN A 29 -8.83 -4.13 -1.06
CA GLN A 29 -9.22 -3.33 -2.23
C GLN A 29 -8.09 -3.27 -3.25
N SER A 30 -8.45 -3.45 -4.53
CA SER A 30 -7.50 -3.31 -5.64
C SER A 30 -7.03 -1.87 -5.79
N LEU A 31 -5.74 -1.69 -5.98
CA LEU A 31 -5.10 -0.39 -6.19
C LEU A 31 -4.93 -0.11 -7.68
N ALA A 32 -5.09 1.15 -8.08
CA ALA A 32 -4.70 1.60 -9.41
C ALA A 32 -3.18 1.61 -9.56
N ASP A 33 -2.68 1.49 -10.80
CA ASP A 33 -1.24 1.58 -11.08
C ASP A 33 -0.67 2.95 -10.65
N GLY A 34 0.37 2.91 -9.82
CA GLY A 34 0.97 4.10 -9.24
C GLY A 34 0.18 4.76 -8.10
N GLU A 35 -0.86 4.12 -7.60
CA GLU A 35 -1.60 4.61 -6.42
C GLU A 35 -0.71 4.67 -5.19
N THR A 36 -1.00 5.62 -4.29
CA THR A 36 -0.23 5.81 -3.06
C THR A 36 -1.00 5.28 -1.86
N VAL A 37 -0.42 4.30 -1.18
CA VAL A 37 -0.85 3.83 0.14
C VAL A 37 -0.18 4.70 1.20
N VAL A 38 -0.96 5.36 2.04
CA VAL A 38 -0.44 6.19 3.13
C VAL A 38 -0.67 5.47 4.45
N ILE A 39 0.40 5.33 5.21
CA ILE A 39 0.44 4.60 6.48
C ILE A 39 0.99 5.57 7.53
N ALA A 40 0.16 5.86 8.52
CA ALA A 40 0.56 6.67 9.66
C ALA A 40 1.34 5.82 10.67
N ALA A 41 2.34 6.42 11.29
CA ALA A 41 3.06 5.77 12.37
C ALA A 41 2.11 5.51 13.56
N GLU A 42 2.22 4.32 14.12
CA GLU A 42 1.48 3.89 15.30
C GLU A 42 2.46 3.61 16.44
N GLU A 43 2.06 3.97 17.64
CA GLU A 43 2.81 3.67 18.86
C GLU A 43 2.47 2.25 19.31
N ASP A 44 3.48 1.43 19.52
CA ASP A 44 3.33 0.09 20.05
C ASP A 44 3.12 0.09 21.58
N ILE A 45 3.01 -1.10 22.17
CA ILE A 45 2.81 -1.27 23.62
C ILE A 45 4.02 -0.84 24.48
N PHE A 46 5.17 -0.62 23.85
CA PHE A 46 6.41 -0.19 24.50
C PHE A 46 6.67 1.31 24.33
N GLY A 47 5.80 2.01 23.59
CA GLY A 47 5.94 3.43 23.31
C GLY A 47 6.82 3.73 22.09
N GLU A 48 7.10 2.73 21.25
CA GLU A 48 7.91 2.88 20.06
C GLU A 48 7.03 3.17 18.84
N MET A 49 7.40 4.20 18.06
CA MET A 49 6.68 4.57 16.85
C MET A 49 7.14 3.72 15.66
N SER A 50 6.20 3.12 14.95
CA SER A 50 6.49 2.32 13.75
C SER A 50 5.46 2.52 12.64
N CYS A 51 5.87 2.28 11.40
CA CYS A 51 4.99 2.17 10.23
C CYS A 51 5.19 0.79 9.62
N GLU A 52 4.10 0.08 9.33
CA GLU A 52 4.12 -1.25 8.75
C GLU A 52 3.08 -1.36 7.63
N THR A 53 3.46 -1.89 6.46
CA THR A 53 2.49 -2.17 5.39
C THR A 53 1.57 -3.33 5.73
N ASN A 54 2.02 -4.23 6.60
CA ASN A 54 1.27 -5.42 7.02
C ASN A 54 1.34 -5.54 8.54
N SER A 55 0.20 -5.52 9.19
CA SER A 55 0.11 -5.83 10.61
C SER A 55 0.28 -7.33 10.84
N MET A 56 1.12 -7.72 11.82
CA MET A 56 1.19 -9.12 12.27
C MET A 56 -0.15 -9.64 12.77
N MET A 57 -1.02 -8.76 13.26
CA MET A 57 -2.32 -9.12 13.83
C MET A 57 -3.37 -9.41 12.75
N ASN A 58 -3.24 -8.80 11.57
CA ASN A 58 -4.19 -8.98 10.47
C ASN A 58 -3.49 -8.90 9.09
N PRO A 59 -2.74 -9.94 8.71
CA PRO A 59 -1.96 -9.94 7.46
C PRO A 59 -2.82 -9.77 6.20
N ALA A 60 -4.12 -10.10 6.27
CA ALA A 60 -5.05 -9.98 5.14
C ALA A 60 -5.39 -8.52 4.80
N ASP A 61 -5.23 -7.59 5.76
CA ASP A 61 -5.52 -6.17 5.57
C ASP A 61 -4.29 -5.37 5.09
N GLY A 62 -3.14 -6.05 4.92
CA GLY A 62 -1.91 -5.44 4.46
C GLY A 62 -1.83 -5.23 2.95
N LEU A 63 -0.66 -4.78 2.52
CA LEU A 63 -0.33 -4.64 1.10
C LEU A 63 0.03 -6.02 0.52
N VAL A 64 -0.69 -6.42 -0.53
CA VAL A 64 -0.57 -7.73 -1.17
C VAL A 64 -0.45 -7.56 -2.67
N MET A 65 0.46 -8.30 -3.30
CA MET A 65 0.46 -8.56 -4.73
C MET A 65 -0.31 -9.85 -4.99
N LYS A 66 -1.27 -9.84 -5.92
CA LYS A 66 -2.13 -11.00 -6.25
C LYS A 66 -2.11 -11.30 -7.73
N LEU A 67 -1.85 -12.55 -8.08
CA LEU A 67 -1.97 -13.04 -9.46
C LEU A 67 -3.46 -13.19 -9.83
N LEU A 68 -3.84 -12.75 -11.03
CA LEU A 68 -5.23 -12.78 -11.52
C LEU A 68 -5.56 -14.00 -12.37
N SER A 69 -4.59 -14.53 -13.11
CA SER A 69 -4.83 -15.56 -14.12
C SER A 69 -4.05 -16.84 -13.93
N THR A 70 -3.01 -16.85 -13.12
CA THR A 70 -2.16 -18.01 -12.87
C THR A 70 -1.99 -18.29 -11.39
N THR A 71 -1.65 -19.53 -11.06
CA THR A 71 -1.37 -19.92 -9.67
C THR A 71 0.09 -19.72 -9.30
N THR A 72 0.99 -19.59 -10.28
CA THR A 72 2.44 -19.44 -10.05
C THR A 72 3.05 -18.61 -11.17
N ALA A 73 3.91 -17.66 -10.80
CA ALA A 73 4.65 -16.83 -11.75
C ALA A 73 6.01 -16.40 -11.16
N THR A 74 6.99 -16.16 -12.04
CA THR A 74 8.23 -15.49 -11.64
C THR A 74 8.03 -13.99 -11.70
N ALA A 75 8.43 -13.31 -10.64
CA ALA A 75 8.33 -11.86 -10.48
C ALA A 75 9.71 -11.24 -10.22
N SER A 76 9.90 -10.03 -10.71
CA SER A 76 11.00 -9.13 -10.33
C SER A 76 10.40 -7.91 -9.65
N ALA A 77 10.81 -7.61 -8.43
CA ALA A 77 10.34 -6.47 -7.65
C ALA A 77 11.50 -5.55 -7.32
N THR A 78 11.31 -4.25 -7.57
CA THR A 78 12.27 -3.20 -7.20
C THR A 78 11.58 -2.21 -6.27
N LEU A 79 12.09 -2.10 -5.04
CA LEU A 79 11.72 -1.05 -4.09
C LEU A 79 12.72 0.10 -4.25
N GLN A 80 12.21 1.33 -4.40
CA GLN A 80 13.01 2.55 -4.49
C GLN A 80 12.50 3.58 -3.50
N ILE A 81 13.35 4.01 -2.56
CA ILE A 81 13.07 5.11 -1.66
C ILE A 81 13.39 6.41 -2.38
N THR A 82 12.37 7.23 -2.62
CA THR A 82 12.49 8.51 -3.35
C THR A 82 12.60 9.71 -2.42
N HIS A 83 12.11 9.57 -1.19
CA HIS A 83 12.26 10.55 -0.13
C HIS A 83 12.30 9.84 1.22
N ASN A 84 13.14 10.31 2.13
CA ASN A 84 13.16 9.86 3.52
C ASN A 84 13.59 11.01 4.43
N SER A 85 12.66 11.50 5.23
CA SER A 85 12.91 12.44 6.33
C SER A 85 12.56 11.83 7.69
N LEU A 86 12.20 10.54 7.73
CA LEU A 86 12.01 9.82 8.98
C LEU A 86 13.37 9.34 9.49
N GLU A 87 13.65 9.63 10.76
CA GLU A 87 14.74 8.99 11.47
C GLU A 87 14.18 7.72 12.11
N ALA A 88 14.49 6.58 11.50
CA ALA A 88 14.10 5.25 11.94
C ALA A 88 15.34 4.40 12.15
N ASP A 89 15.33 3.55 13.19
CA ASP A 89 16.45 2.64 13.47
C ASP A 89 16.63 1.60 12.37
N ALA A 90 15.51 1.12 11.82
CA ALA A 90 15.56 0.16 10.73
C ALA A 90 14.44 0.41 9.72
N LEU A 91 14.82 0.28 8.45
CA LEU A 91 13.91 0.09 7.33
C LEU A 91 14.07 -1.35 6.83
N GLN A 92 13.02 -2.14 6.83
CA GLN A 92 13.05 -3.52 6.40
C GLN A 92 12.04 -3.78 5.30
N TRP A 93 12.48 -4.49 4.25
CA TRP A 93 11.60 -4.94 3.18
C TRP A 93 11.65 -6.46 3.05
N CYS A 94 10.50 -7.10 3.25
CA CYS A 94 10.28 -8.53 3.06
C CYS A 94 9.39 -8.77 1.86
N MET A 95 9.83 -9.60 0.93
CA MET A 95 9.09 -10.06 -0.23
C MET A 95 9.80 -11.26 -0.84
N GLY A 96 9.06 -12.23 -1.38
CA GLY A 96 9.63 -13.43 -1.97
C GLY A 96 10.29 -14.38 -0.96
N GLY A 97 9.83 -14.36 0.28
CA GLY A 97 10.38 -15.19 1.36
C GLY A 97 11.69 -14.66 1.97
N GLU A 98 12.15 -13.48 1.56
CA GLU A 98 13.39 -12.86 2.05
C GLU A 98 13.14 -11.48 2.65
N CYS A 99 13.72 -11.21 3.82
CA CYS A 99 13.73 -9.89 4.45
C CYS A 99 15.11 -9.27 4.31
N THR A 100 15.15 -7.98 3.96
CA THR A 100 16.40 -7.22 3.81
C THR A 100 16.25 -5.88 4.51
N THR A 101 17.20 -5.55 5.37
CA THR A 101 17.29 -4.24 6.01
C THR A 101 17.94 -3.25 5.04
N LEU A 102 17.23 -2.15 4.78
CA LEU A 102 17.69 -1.06 3.92
C LEU A 102 18.40 -0.02 4.80
N ARG A 103 19.70 -0.14 4.99
CA ARG A 103 20.46 0.82 5.81
C ARG A 103 20.65 2.14 5.05
N ASP A 104 21.66 2.15 4.16
CA ASP A 104 21.99 3.32 3.33
C ASP A 104 21.54 3.13 1.87
N GLN A 105 20.85 2.02 1.59
CA GLN A 105 20.39 1.69 0.24
C GLN A 105 19.07 2.38 -0.06
N THR A 106 19.02 3.13 -1.13
CA THR A 106 17.78 3.75 -1.63
C THR A 106 17.05 2.91 -2.66
N SER A 107 17.66 1.82 -3.13
CA SER A 107 17.03 0.91 -4.10
C SER A 107 17.51 -0.53 -3.89
N LEU A 108 16.59 -1.47 -3.98
CA LEU A 108 16.86 -2.90 -3.89
C LEU A 108 15.93 -3.65 -4.85
N THR A 109 16.47 -4.66 -5.56
CA THR A 109 15.72 -5.54 -6.44
C THR A 109 15.78 -6.98 -5.95
N LYS A 110 14.62 -7.67 -5.97
CA LYS A 110 14.46 -9.09 -5.65
C LYS A 110 13.80 -9.81 -6.81
N ASN A 111 14.22 -11.08 -7.04
CA ASN A 111 13.56 -11.98 -7.98
C ASN A 111 13.07 -13.20 -7.22
N PHE A 112 11.82 -13.56 -7.40
CA PHE A 112 11.17 -14.64 -6.65
C PHE A 112 10.03 -15.28 -7.43
N THR A 113 9.51 -16.39 -6.90
CA THR A 113 8.33 -17.05 -7.46
C THR A 113 7.13 -16.74 -6.57
N VAL A 114 6.06 -16.23 -7.20
CA VAL A 114 4.77 -15.97 -6.54
C VAL A 114 3.86 -17.17 -6.69
N ASN A 115 3.22 -17.59 -5.61
CA ASN A 115 2.20 -18.66 -5.59
C ASN A 115 0.85 -18.06 -5.20
N GLY A 116 0.07 -17.64 -6.20
CA GLY A 116 -1.23 -16.99 -6.04
C GLY A 116 -1.15 -15.56 -5.53
N SER A 117 -0.58 -15.33 -4.37
CA SER A 117 -0.37 -14.00 -3.79
C SER A 117 0.94 -13.93 -3.01
N GLU A 118 1.46 -12.72 -2.87
CA GLU A 118 2.67 -12.41 -2.12
C GLU A 118 2.44 -11.19 -1.25
N GLN A 119 2.79 -11.27 0.03
CA GLN A 119 2.73 -10.12 0.92
C GLN A 119 3.88 -9.16 0.63
N VAL A 120 3.58 -7.88 0.64
CA VAL A 120 4.58 -6.81 0.55
C VAL A 120 4.74 -6.22 1.94
N GLN A 121 5.68 -6.74 2.72
CA GLN A 121 5.97 -6.19 4.03
C GLN A 121 7.12 -5.17 3.90
N PHE A 122 6.80 -3.92 4.23
CA PHE A 122 7.79 -2.85 4.33
C PHE A 122 7.53 -2.10 5.63
N ASP A 123 8.57 -2.03 6.47
CA ASP A 123 8.46 -1.58 7.85
C ASP A 123 9.52 -0.51 8.13
N ALA A 124 9.14 0.50 8.90
CA ALA A 124 10.02 1.46 9.52
C ALA A 124 9.79 1.40 11.04
N THR A 125 10.84 1.08 11.81
CA THR A 125 10.76 0.85 13.25
C THR A 125 11.57 1.87 14.04
N ASN A 126 11.17 2.14 15.28
CA ASN A 126 11.79 3.12 16.18
C ASN A 126 11.93 4.49 15.50
N ILE A 127 10.81 5.03 15.03
CA ILE A 127 10.77 6.34 14.39
C ILE A 127 10.86 7.42 15.47
N THR A 128 11.91 8.24 15.41
CA THR A 128 12.20 9.28 16.43
C THR A 128 11.92 10.70 15.96
N SER A 129 11.74 10.92 14.65
CA SER A 129 11.47 12.24 14.08
C SER A 129 10.07 12.33 13.45
N GLU A 130 9.49 13.52 13.45
CA GLU A 130 8.38 13.84 12.56
C GLU A 130 8.89 13.95 11.13
N GLY A 131 8.08 13.46 10.17
CA GLY A 131 8.47 13.48 8.78
C GLY A 131 7.72 12.44 7.96
N TYR A 132 8.22 12.17 6.76
CA TYR A 132 7.68 11.10 5.93
C TYR A 132 8.76 10.38 5.12
N LEU A 133 8.45 9.14 4.79
CA LEU A 133 9.20 8.35 3.82
C LEU A 133 8.28 8.07 2.63
N LEU A 134 8.81 8.21 1.42
CA LEU A 134 8.14 7.81 0.20
C LEU A 134 8.97 6.79 -0.55
N ALA A 135 8.39 5.61 -0.78
CA ALA A 135 8.98 4.54 -1.56
C ALA A 135 8.05 4.17 -2.72
N THR A 136 8.64 3.77 -3.84
CA THR A 136 7.91 3.18 -4.98
C THR A 136 8.34 1.74 -5.12
N LEU A 137 7.37 0.83 -5.05
CA LEU A 137 7.55 -0.57 -5.39
C LEU A 137 7.09 -0.78 -6.83
N THR A 138 8.00 -1.25 -7.68
CA THR A 138 7.71 -1.65 -9.07
C THR A 138 7.84 -3.14 -9.17
N VAL A 139 6.82 -3.83 -9.63
CA VAL A 139 6.84 -5.28 -9.84
C VAL A 139 6.59 -5.58 -11.31
N THR A 140 7.34 -6.53 -11.85
CA THR A 140 7.19 -7.05 -13.21
C THR A 140 6.94 -8.55 -13.17
N VAL A 141 5.88 -8.99 -13.84
CA VAL A 141 5.54 -10.41 -14.05
C VAL A 141 5.36 -10.63 -15.54
N GLY A 142 6.25 -11.39 -16.15
CA GLY A 142 6.25 -11.55 -17.61
C GLY A 142 6.48 -10.22 -18.33
N LEU A 143 5.48 -9.72 -19.04
CA LEU A 143 5.52 -8.45 -19.77
C LEU A 143 4.77 -7.31 -19.04
N GLU A 144 4.09 -7.62 -17.96
CA GLU A 144 3.31 -6.63 -17.21
C GLU A 144 4.13 -6.04 -16.07
N THR A 145 3.98 -4.75 -15.89
CA THR A 145 4.64 -3.99 -14.82
C THR A 145 3.62 -3.08 -14.17
N HIS A 146 3.49 -3.19 -12.84
CA HIS A 146 2.66 -2.33 -12.00
C HIS A 146 3.49 -1.71 -10.88
N LYS A 147 3.03 -0.55 -10.43
CA LYS A 147 3.66 0.22 -9.36
C LYS A 147 2.68 0.51 -8.25
N VAL A 148 3.19 0.59 -7.04
CA VAL A 148 2.48 1.15 -5.89
C VAL A 148 3.45 2.07 -5.14
N ASN A 149 2.96 3.23 -4.72
CA ASN A 149 3.71 4.12 -3.87
C ASN A 149 3.31 3.86 -2.42
N ILE A 150 4.31 3.79 -1.54
CA ILE A 150 4.14 3.56 -0.11
C ILE A 150 4.66 4.81 0.60
N LYS A 151 3.79 5.45 1.37
CA LYS A 151 4.12 6.66 2.11
C LYS A 151 3.93 6.41 3.60
N PHE A 152 5.03 6.38 4.35
CA PHE A 152 5.00 6.39 5.80
C PHE A 152 5.02 7.82 6.32
N VAL A 153 4.21 8.12 7.32
CA VAL A 153 4.07 9.47 7.88
C VAL A 153 4.11 9.39 9.41
N ASN A 154 5.02 10.13 10.02
CA ASN A 154 5.02 10.37 11.46
C ASN A 154 4.75 11.85 11.74
N GLY A 155 3.68 12.15 12.47
CA GLY A 155 3.26 13.51 12.77
C GLY A 155 2.52 14.20 11.62
N ASP A 156 2.58 15.52 11.59
CA ASP A 156 1.86 16.38 10.64
C ASP A 156 2.71 16.79 9.43
N ALA A 157 3.75 16.04 9.10
CA ALA A 157 4.82 16.44 8.18
C ALA A 157 4.36 17.01 6.82
N ASP A 158 3.10 16.77 6.41
CA ASP A 158 2.52 17.37 5.20
C ASP A 158 0.99 17.56 5.25
N GLY A 159 0.36 17.37 6.41
CA GLY A 159 -1.09 17.49 6.57
C GLY A 159 -1.93 16.42 5.90
N ILE A 160 -1.34 15.57 5.04
CA ILE A 160 -2.06 14.54 4.27
C ILE A 160 -2.40 13.34 5.16
N GLY A 161 -1.55 12.98 6.11
CA GLY A 161 -1.81 11.89 7.05
C GLY A 161 -3.10 12.10 7.86
N LYS A 162 -3.37 13.34 8.29
CA LYS A 162 -4.63 13.69 8.95
C LYS A 162 -5.83 13.60 8.01
N LEU A 163 -5.70 14.02 6.75
CA LEU A 163 -6.80 14.01 5.79
C LEU A 163 -7.25 12.60 5.38
N GLN A 164 -6.36 11.62 5.37
CA GLN A 164 -6.73 10.23 5.07
C GLN A 164 -7.22 9.47 6.31
N ALA A 165 -6.64 9.71 7.48
CA ALA A 165 -7.19 9.20 8.74
C ALA A 165 -8.58 9.79 9.04
N GLU A 166 -8.88 11.01 8.54
CA GLU A 166 -10.17 11.67 8.72
C GLU A 166 -11.22 11.29 7.66
N ARG A 167 -10.84 10.81 6.48
CA ARG A 167 -11.82 10.46 5.41
C ARG A 167 -12.77 9.31 5.77
N GLY A 168 -12.43 8.49 6.76
CA GLY A 168 -13.31 7.45 7.29
C GLY A 168 -13.85 7.72 8.69
N ARG A 169 -13.38 8.76 9.39
CA ARG A 169 -13.75 9.02 10.78
C ARG A 169 -14.71 10.19 10.88
N VAL A 170 -15.89 9.91 11.38
CA VAL A 170 -16.90 10.93 11.68
C VAL A 170 -16.80 11.25 13.17
N CYS A 171 -16.65 12.54 13.50
CA CYS A 171 -16.54 13.02 14.86
C CYS A 171 -17.85 13.65 15.32
N TYR A 172 -18.36 13.22 16.48
CA TYR A 172 -19.57 13.75 17.10
C TYR A 172 -19.23 14.35 18.47
N ASP A 173 -19.87 15.46 18.80
CA ASP A 173 -19.85 15.97 20.17
C ASP A 173 -20.63 15.04 21.13
N MET A 174 -20.55 15.28 22.43
CA MET A 174 -21.26 14.47 23.44
C MET A 174 -22.78 14.58 23.35
N ARG A 175 -23.31 15.45 22.52
CA ARG A 175 -24.75 15.61 22.22
C ARG A 175 -25.15 14.88 20.93
N GLY A 176 -24.21 14.17 20.28
CA GLY A 176 -24.44 13.46 19.03
C GLY A 176 -24.46 14.35 17.78
N ARG A 177 -24.00 15.60 17.84
CA ARG A 177 -23.94 16.48 16.67
C ARG A 177 -22.63 16.29 15.95
N LEU A 178 -22.70 16.21 14.63
CA LEU A 178 -21.52 16.12 13.75
C LEU A 178 -20.63 17.35 13.93
N VAL A 179 -19.36 17.12 14.21
CA VAL A 179 -18.35 18.18 14.31
C VAL A 179 -17.74 18.38 12.94
N GLN A 180 -17.94 19.54 12.35
CA GLN A 180 -17.35 19.95 11.08
C GLN A 180 -16.10 20.78 11.35
N GLY A 181 -14.98 20.43 10.70
CA GLY A 181 -13.70 21.12 10.87
C GLY A 181 -12.91 20.64 12.11
N ARG A 182 -11.92 21.44 12.53
CA ARG A 182 -11.04 21.08 13.64
C ARG A 182 -11.78 21.16 14.98
N PRO A 183 -11.89 20.05 15.72
CA PRO A 183 -12.56 20.07 17.01
C PRO A 183 -11.76 20.90 18.04
N THR A 184 -12.46 21.64 18.87
CA THR A 184 -11.88 22.36 20.02
C THR A 184 -11.57 21.38 21.17
N PRO A 185 -10.74 21.77 22.16
CA PRO A 185 -10.52 20.93 23.33
C PRO A 185 -11.82 20.45 23.96
N GLY A 186 -11.94 19.13 24.18
CA GLY A 186 -13.18 18.52 24.66
C GLY A 186 -13.20 17.02 24.53
N ILE A 187 -14.37 16.43 24.84
CA ILE A 187 -14.61 14.99 24.70
C ILE A 187 -15.53 14.75 23.50
N TYR A 188 -15.15 13.82 22.65
CA TYR A 188 -15.84 13.50 21.40
C TYR A 188 -16.03 12.00 21.23
N VAL A 189 -16.98 11.61 20.38
CA VAL A 189 -17.14 10.25 19.90
C VAL A 189 -16.69 10.21 18.45
N VAL A 190 -15.70 9.38 18.15
CA VAL A 190 -15.18 9.18 16.80
C VAL A 190 -15.60 7.80 16.32
N THR A 191 -16.10 7.71 15.09
CA THR A 191 -16.44 6.44 14.45
C THR A 191 -15.81 6.35 13.05
N ASP A 192 -15.39 5.16 12.69
CA ASP A 192 -14.96 4.76 11.34
C ASP A 192 -16.09 4.05 10.54
N GLY A 193 -17.31 4.08 11.08
CA GLY A 193 -18.48 3.39 10.54
C GLY A 193 -18.73 2.01 11.16
N ALA A 194 -17.69 1.33 11.65
CA ALA A 194 -17.79 0.01 12.30
C ALA A 194 -17.63 0.10 13.81
N HIS A 195 -16.80 1.01 14.30
CA HIS A 195 -16.47 1.14 15.72
C HIS A 195 -16.68 2.57 16.22
N PHE A 196 -17.04 2.68 17.49
CA PHE A 196 -17.18 3.96 18.19
C PHE A 196 -16.19 4.01 19.34
N ARG A 197 -15.42 5.11 19.43
CA ARG A 197 -14.52 5.34 20.55
C ARG A 197 -14.66 6.76 21.10
N LYS A 198 -14.50 6.90 22.39
CA LYS A 198 -14.48 8.18 23.07
C LYS A 198 -13.05 8.73 23.06
N VAL A 199 -12.88 9.98 22.62
CA VAL A 199 -11.58 10.64 22.47
C VAL A 199 -11.61 11.97 23.23
N ALA A 200 -10.55 12.28 23.99
CA ALA A 200 -10.34 13.58 24.59
C ALA A 200 -9.35 14.35 23.73
N ILE A 201 -9.76 15.53 23.25
CA ILE A 201 -8.89 16.47 22.54
C ILE A 201 -8.44 17.55 23.52
N ARG A 202 -7.14 17.76 23.60
CA ARG A 202 -6.49 18.75 24.48
C ARG A 202 -6.07 19.98 23.71
#